data_7b867d67f3ac0408a2d3c62eb4b7a3f0
#
_entry.id   7b867d67f3ac0408a2d3c62eb4b7a3f0
#
_cell.length_a   1.000
_cell.length_b   1.000
_cell.length_c   1.000
_cell.angle_alpha   90.00
_cell.angle_beta   90.00
_cell.angle_gamma   90.00
#
_symmetry.space_group_name_H-M   'P 1'
#
loop_
_entity.id
_entity.type
_entity.pdbx_description
1 polymer ?
#
loop_
_entity_poly.entity_id
_entity_poly.type
_entity_poly.pdbx_seq_one_letter_code
_entity_poly.pdbx_strand_id
1 'polypeptide(L)'
;KNDEYFTEYSKINRLKIISNFSGSAGVAIILKNKNYLFTDGRYTIQSQIESGKNFKIIDYDKLLNCNLFKNKILGIDPQLFTYEQVKKFFLKNNKVRFINENLIDGIKKQKINDSDLFFSLNKSITGECSNSKIGKISNYLKKNKADFLFVSAPENVAWILNIRGADVPNSPIPNSRLIITKNKKIILIGKIQKCKNLIKKNIIKFNELIDPRKFKNTILNLRGKNFIIDKKSCSIFYEDLIKLKFKIIKKEDPIYYLKSIKNQTEINHMIKSHISDGVAL
;
A
#
# COMPACT_ATOMS: atom_id res chain seq x y z
N LYS A 1 0.25 8.13 -10.65
CA LYS A 1 -0.93 7.42 -10.17
C LYS A 1 -1.20 7.82 -8.74
N ASN A 2 -2.43 8.05 -8.41
CA ASN A 2 -2.94 8.16 -7.05
C ASN A 2 -4.19 7.27 -6.95
N ASP A 3 -4.32 6.49 -5.85
CA ASP A 3 -5.35 5.45 -5.74
C ASP A 3 -5.56 5.14 -4.25
N GLU A 4 -6.77 4.90 -3.80
CA GLU A 4 -7.11 4.61 -2.41
C GLU A 4 -6.60 3.24 -1.94
N TYR A 5 -6.47 2.28 -2.86
CA TYR A 5 -6.04 0.90 -2.57
C TYR A 5 -4.57 0.71 -2.91
N PHE A 6 -3.70 1.46 -2.25
CA PHE A 6 -2.32 1.62 -2.66
C PHE A 6 -1.43 0.41 -2.46
N THR A 7 -0.60 0.23 -3.46
CA THR A 7 0.63 -0.53 -3.37
C THR A 7 1.74 0.25 -2.64
N GLU A 8 1.68 1.61 -2.67
CA GLU A 8 2.60 2.48 -1.93
C GLU A 8 1.88 3.71 -1.40
N TYR A 9 1.97 3.95 -0.08
CA TYR A 9 1.50 5.19 0.55
C TYR A 9 2.64 6.20 0.58
N SER A 10 2.41 7.36 -0.01
CA SER A 10 3.37 8.46 -0.04
C SER A 10 2.69 9.77 0.34
N LYS A 11 3.35 10.57 1.18
CA LYS A 11 2.92 11.95 1.46
C LYS A 11 3.07 12.86 0.24
N ILE A 12 3.77 12.41 -0.82
CA ILE A 12 3.92 13.15 -2.07
C ILE A 12 2.73 12.86 -2.98
N ASN A 13 1.89 13.85 -3.21
CA ASN A 13 0.85 13.74 -4.23
C ASN A 13 1.45 14.02 -5.62
N ARG A 14 2.06 13.00 -6.23
CA ARG A 14 2.68 13.09 -7.56
C ARG A 14 1.69 13.45 -8.65
N LEU A 15 0.43 13.00 -8.50
CA LEU A 15 -0.62 13.33 -9.46
C LEU A 15 -0.91 14.82 -9.44
N LYS A 16 -1.03 15.44 -8.27
CA LYS A 16 -1.20 16.89 -8.13
C LYS A 16 -0.02 17.68 -8.71
N ILE A 17 1.21 17.20 -8.52
CA ILE A 17 2.40 17.88 -9.05
C ILE A 17 2.36 17.97 -10.56
N ILE A 18 1.96 16.90 -11.26
CA ILE A 18 2.01 16.84 -12.72
C ILE A 18 0.74 17.36 -13.41
N SER A 19 -0.42 17.28 -12.75
CA SER A 19 -1.70 17.61 -13.36
C SER A 19 -2.49 18.72 -12.68
N ASN A 20 -2.02 19.22 -11.53
CA ASN A 20 -2.76 20.08 -10.59
C ASN A 20 -3.97 19.40 -9.92
N PHE A 21 -4.36 18.20 -10.33
CA PHE A 21 -5.49 17.49 -9.77
C PHE A 21 -5.24 17.10 -8.32
N SER A 22 -6.09 17.59 -7.43
CA SER A 22 -5.96 17.37 -5.98
C SER A 22 -6.82 16.24 -5.42
N GLY A 23 -7.64 15.57 -6.25
CA GLY A 23 -8.49 14.45 -5.84
C GLY A 23 -7.68 13.23 -5.39
N SER A 24 -8.32 12.35 -4.62
CA SER A 24 -7.65 11.21 -3.97
C SER A 24 -7.34 10.06 -4.92
N ALA A 25 -8.04 9.94 -6.05
CA ALA A 25 -7.87 8.82 -6.98
C ALA A 25 -7.74 9.27 -8.44
N GLY A 26 -6.75 8.75 -9.15
CA GLY A 26 -6.57 9.03 -10.58
C GLY A 26 -5.27 8.50 -11.17
N VAL A 27 -5.23 8.43 -12.50
CA VAL A 27 -4.06 8.06 -13.29
C VAL A 27 -3.85 9.09 -14.39
N ALA A 28 -2.70 9.74 -14.39
CA ALA A 28 -2.28 10.58 -15.52
C ALA A 28 -1.44 9.76 -16.50
N ILE A 29 -1.73 9.91 -17.79
CA ILE A 29 -0.94 9.37 -18.89
C ILE A 29 -0.48 10.54 -19.76
N ILE A 30 0.83 10.69 -19.87
CA ILE A 30 1.46 11.79 -20.57
C ILE A 30 2.08 11.24 -21.85
N LEU A 31 1.64 11.75 -22.98
CA LEU A 31 2.14 11.41 -24.32
C LEU A 31 2.73 12.67 -24.96
N LYS A 32 3.49 12.48 -26.07
CA LYS A 32 4.14 13.57 -26.77
C LYS A 32 3.20 14.74 -27.10
N ASN A 33 1.97 14.45 -27.56
CA ASN A 33 1.03 15.47 -28.07
C ASN A 33 -0.28 15.57 -27.29
N LYS A 34 -0.55 14.70 -26.34
CA LYS A 34 -1.81 14.68 -25.59
C LYS A 34 -1.61 14.11 -24.20
N ASN A 35 -2.23 14.71 -23.21
CA ASN A 35 -2.25 14.23 -21.85
C ASN A 35 -3.66 13.77 -21.46
N TYR A 36 -3.75 12.70 -20.71
CA TYR A 36 -5.01 12.14 -20.23
C TYR A 36 -4.98 12.01 -18.72
N LEU A 37 -6.08 12.42 -18.06
CA LEU A 37 -6.31 12.19 -16.65
C LEU A 37 -7.55 11.30 -16.50
N PHE A 38 -7.34 10.10 -15.99
CA PHE A 38 -8.39 9.15 -15.68
C PHE A 38 -8.75 9.30 -14.20
N THR A 39 -10.01 9.60 -13.90
CA THR A 39 -10.54 9.74 -12.54
C THR A 39 -11.97 9.25 -12.47
N ASP A 40 -12.48 8.96 -11.27
CA ASP A 40 -13.83 8.47 -11.09
C ASP A 40 -14.88 9.60 -11.03
N GLY A 41 -16.17 9.22 -11.06
CA GLY A 41 -17.29 10.15 -11.16
C GLY A 41 -17.40 11.16 -10.02
N ARG A 42 -16.77 10.92 -8.85
CA ARG A 42 -16.74 11.88 -7.73
C ARG A 42 -15.99 13.17 -8.08
N TYR A 43 -15.07 13.08 -9.03
CA TYR A 43 -14.14 14.16 -9.36
C TYR A 43 -14.35 14.79 -10.74
N THR A 44 -15.45 14.51 -11.42
CA THR A 44 -15.69 14.97 -12.80
C THR A 44 -15.57 16.50 -12.93
N ILE A 45 -16.25 17.24 -12.07
CA ILE A 45 -16.24 18.71 -12.08
C ILE A 45 -14.87 19.23 -11.61
N GLN A 46 -14.38 18.74 -10.47
CA GLN A 46 -13.11 19.17 -9.90
C GLN A 46 -11.93 18.95 -10.86
N SER A 47 -11.84 17.77 -11.47
CA SER A 47 -10.76 17.47 -12.41
C SER A 47 -10.79 18.33 -13.66
N GLN A 48 -11.98 18.70 -14.13
CA GLN A 48 -12.13 19.61 -15.27
C GLN A 48 -11.66 21.02 -14.94
N ILE A 49 -11.98 21.53 -13.75
CA ILE A 49 -11.55 22.86 -13.28
C ILE A 49 -10.03 22.88 -13.06
N GLU A 50 -9.49 21.89 -12.35
CA GLU A 50 -8.09 21.88 -11.93
C GLU A 50 -7.11 21.48 -13.05
N SER A 51 -7.53 20.61 -13.98
CA SER A 51 -6.63 19.95 -14.95
C SER A 51 -7.09 20.05 -16.40
N GLY A 52 -8.36 20.38 -16.67
CA GLY A 52 -8.97 20.31 -18.01
C GLY A 52 -8.30 21.15 -19.08
N LYS A 53 -7.55 22.19 -18.69
CA LYS A 53 -6.77 23.02 -19.63
C LYS A 53 -5.62 22.25 -20.29
N ASN A 54 -4.97 21.33 -19.53
CA ASN A 54 -3.78 20.61 -19.96
C ASN A 54 -3.99 19.12 -20.15
N PHE A 55 -5.11 18.57 -19.63
CA PHE A 55 -5.44 17.17 -19.65
C PHE A 55 -6.84 16.93 -20.21
N LYS A 56 -6.98 15.92 -21.05
CA LYS A 56 -8.31 15.39 -21.38
C LYS A 56 -8.79 14.51 -20.22
N ILE A 57 -9.86 14.94 -19.55
CA ILE A 57 -10.46 14.21 -18.44
C ILE A 57 -11.30 13.06 -18.97
N ILE A 58 -11.12 11.88 -18.41
CA ILE A 58 -11.75 10.63 -18.84
C ILE A 58 -12.13 9.82 -17.61
N ASP A 59 -13.29 9.17 -17.68
CA ASP A 59 -13.74 8.26 -16.65
C ASP A 59 -12.75 7.10 -16.46
N TYR A 60 -12.49 6.74 -15.20
CA TYR A 60 -11.50 5.71 -14.83
C TYR A 60 -11.83 4.33 -15.44
N ASP A 61 -13.11 3.99 -15.56
CA ASP A 61 -13.54 2.70 -16.13
C ASP A 61 -13.13 2.55 -17.59
N LYS A 62 -13.03 3.66 -18.32
CA LYS A 62 -12.56 3.67 -19.71
C LYS A 62 -11.06 3.34 -19.84
N LEU A 63 -10.28 3.37 -18.75
CA LEU A 63 -8.89 2.94 -18.76
C LEU A 63 -8.76 1.45 -19.09
N LEU A 64 -9.74 0.63 -18.70
CA LEU A 64 -9.76 -0.82 -18.91
C LEU A 64 -9.77 -1.23 -20.39
N ASN A 65 -10.43 -0.43 -21.21
CA ASN A 65 -10.58 -0.68 -22.66
C ASN A 65 -10.08 0.52 -23.48
N CYS A 66 -9.03 1.18 -23.00
CA CYS A 66 -8.59 2.43 -23.57
C CYS A 66 -7.96 2.23 -24.96
N ASN A 67 -8.67 2.75 -25.98
CA ASN A 67 -8.18 2.82 -27.36
C ASN A 67 -7.49 4.15 -27.68
N LEU A 68 -7.40 5.07 -26.73
CA LEU A 68 -6.84 6.41 -26.93
C LEU A 68 -5.33 6.42 -27.13
N PHE A 69 -4.65 5.36 -26.69
CA PHE A 69 -3.24 5.15 -26.90
C PHE A 69 -2.98 3.66 -27.16
N LYS A 70 -2.53 3.37 -28.36
CA LYS A 70 -2.17 2.01 -28.79
C LYS A 70 -0.75 2.00 -29.35
N ASN A 71 -0.12 0.83 -29.31
CA ASN A 71 1.21 0.60 -29.88
C ASN A 71 2.27 1.56 -29.31
N LYS A 72 2.14 1.89 -28.00
CA LYS A 72 3.09 2.75 -27.28
C LYS A 72 3.97 1.92 -26.35
N ILE A 73 5.12 2.47 -26.01
CA ILE A 73 5.96 2.01 -24.91
C ILE A 73 5.68 2.96 -23.74
N LEU A 74 5.01 2.44 -22.70
CA LEU A 74 4.63 3.21 -21.52
C LEU A 74 5.64 2.99 -20.40
N GLY A 75 6.27 4.08 -19.95
CA GLY A 75 7.09 4.07 -18.75
C GLY A 75 6.20 4.09 -17.50
N ILE A 76 6.40 3.17 -16.57
CA ILE A 76 5.69 3.14 -15.29
C ILE A 76 6.65 2.91 -14.13
N ASP A 77 6.32 3.47 -12.97
CA ASP A 77 7.00 3.21 -11.71
C ASP A 77 6.50 1.87 -11.13
N PRO A 78 7.35 0.84 -10.98
CA PRO A 78 6.95 -0.48 -10.49
C PRO A 78 6.50 -0.47 -9.02
N GLN A 79 6.78 0.58 -8.25
CA GLN A 79 6.30 0.73 -6.88
C GLN A 79 4.81 1.11 -6.81
N LEU A 80 4.25 1.70 -7.89
CA LEU A 80 2.89 2.23 -7.93
C LEU A 80 1.86 1.30 -8.57
N PHE A 81 2.27 0.15 -9.09
CA PHE A 81 1.39 -0.77 -9.78
C PHE A 81 1.64 -2.22 -9.36
N THR A 82 0.57 -3.01 -9.36
CA THR A 82 0.67 -4.48 -9.32
C THR A 82 0.77 -5.03 -10.75
N TYR A 83 1.27 -6.25 -10.92
CA TYR A 83 1.26 -6.94 -12.22
C TYR A 83 -0.16 -7.08 -12.78
N GLU A 84 -1.14 -7.32 -11.90
CA GLU A 84 -2.54 -7.44 -12.31
C GLU A 84 -3.08 -6.13 -12.89
N GLN A 85 -2.78 -4.99 -12.27
CA GLN A 85 -3.15 -3.67 -12.77
C GLN A 85 -2.48 -3.38 -14.12
N VAL A 86 -1.18 -3.64 -14.25
CA VAL A 86 -0.46 -3.42 -15.51
C VAL A 86 -1.02 -4.27 -16.64
N LYS A 87 -1.29 -5.55 -16.37
CA LYS A 87 -1.92 -6.46 -17.34
C LYS A 87 -3.29 -5.93 -17.77
N LYS A 88 -4.11 -5.49 -16.80
CA LYS A 88 -5.48 -5.04 -17.03
C LYS A 88 -5.53 -3.72 -17.81
N PHE A 89 -4.67 -2.76 -17.48
CA PHE A 89 -4.77 -1.40 -18.01
C PHE A 89 -3.93 -1.16 -19.27
N PHE A 90 -2.77 -1.80 -19.40
CA PHE A 90 -1.80 -1.38 -20.40
C PHE A 90 -1.39 -2.46 -21.39
N LEU A 91 -1.18 -3.70 -20.94
CA LEU A 91 -0.55 -4.73 -21.78
C LEU A 91 -1.40 -5.25 -22.94
N LYS A 92 -2.69 -4.97 -22.97
CA LYS A 92 -3.56 -5.40 -24.08
C LYS A 92 -3.15 -4.75 -25.42
N ASN A 93 -2.75 -3.49 -25.39
CA ASN A 93 -2.52 -2.69 -26.60
C ASN A 93 -1.16 -1.97 -26.60
N ASN A 94 -0.33 -2.13 -25.57
CA ASN A 94 0.92 -1.40 -25.42
C ASN A 94 2.03 -2.29 -24.84
N LYS A 95 3.29 -1.83 -24.97
CA LYS A 95 4.42 -2.37 -24.21
C LYS A 95 4.64 -1.53 -22.96
N VAL A 96 5.14 -2.14 -21.90
CA VAL A 96 5.45 -1.45 -20.64
C VAL A 96 6.94 -1.57 -20.36
N ARG A 97 7.55 -0.46 -19.95
CA ARG A 97 8.92 -0.38 -19.44
C ARG A 97 8.89 0.10 -18.00
N PHE A 98 9.50 -0.65 -17.09
CA PHE A 98 9.63 -0.25 -15.69
C PHE A 98 10.72 0.81 -15.55
N ILE A 99 10.40 1.89 -14.83
CA ILE A 99 11.30 3.01 -14.55
C ILE A 99 11.49 3.06 -13.03
N ASN A 100 12.71 2.76 -12.57
CA ASN A 100 12.99 2.62 -11.15
C ASN A 100 13.02 3.95 -10.39
N GLU A 101 13.31 5.05 -11.09
CA GLU A 101 13.27 6.40 -10.50
C GLU A 101 12.03 7.13 -11.01
N ASN A 102 11.18 7.57 -10.09
CA ASN A 102 9.98 8.29 -10.46
C ASN A 102 10.34 9.68 -10.99
N LEU A 103 10.05 9.94 -12.26
CA LEU A 103 10.42 11.19 -12.93
C LEU A 103 9.81 12.44 -12.26
N ILE A 104 8.68 12.29 -11.57
CA ILE A 104 8.01 13.40 -10.88
C ILE A 104 8.80 13.87 -9.66
N ASP A 105 9.52 12.96 -8.99
CA ASP A 105 10.32 13.30 -7.80
C ASP A 105 11.47 14.25 -8.12
N GLY A 106 11.94 14.26 -9.38
CA GLY A 106 12.94 15.21 -9.88
C GLY A 106 12.40 16.62 -10.18
N ILE A 107 11.08 16.76 -10.41
CA ILE A 107 10.50 18.05 -10.82
C ILE A 107 10.34 19.00 -9.62
N LYS A 108 9.92 18.47 -8.47
CA LYS A 108 9.68 19.28 -7.26
C LYS A 108 10.11 18.52 -6.02
N LYS A 109 11.21 19.00 -5.41
CA LYS A 109 11.62 18.53 -4.08
C LYS A 109 10.61 19.04 -3.04
N GLN A 110 9.73 18.19 -2.55
CA GLN A 110 8.86 18.54 -1.42
C GLN A 110 9.60 18.26 -0.11
N LYS A 111 9.63 19.25 0.80
CA LYS A 111 9.99 19.00 2.19
C LYS A 111 8.84 18.22 2.83
N ILE A 112 9.02 16.92 3.00
CA ILE A 112 8.08 16.09 3.73
C ILE A 112 8.42 16.23 5.20
N ASN A 113 7.50 16.77 6.00
CA ASN A 113 7.59 16.68 7.44
C ASN A 113 7.26 15.23 7.85
N ASP A 114 8.28 14.47 8.18
CA ASP A 114 8.20 13.03 8.44
C ASP A 114 8.46 12.73 9.93
N SER A 115 8.14 13.69 10.80
CA SER A 115 8.43 13.65 12.25
C SER A 115 7.45 12.79 13.04
N ASP A 116 6.27 12.45 12.49
CA ASP A 116 5.25 11.71 13.20
C ASP A 116 5.70 10.28 13.51
N LEU A 117 5.70 9.94 14.81
CA LEU A 117 6.11 8.63 15.27
C LEU A 117 4.94 7.63 15.22
N PHE A 118 5.26 6.38 14.94
CA PHE A 118 4.29 5.31 15.09
C PHE A 118 4.01 5.04 16.58
N PHE A 119 2.76 4.69 16.89
CA PHE A 119 2.32 4.36 18.24
C PHE A 119 1.50 3.08 18.26
N SER A 120 1.44 2.44 19.42
CA SER A 120 0.67 1.20 19.63
C SER A 120 -0.63 1.47 20.37
N LEU A 121 -1.62 0.65 20.07
CA LEU A 121 -2.89 0.60 20.80
C LEU A 121 -2.88 -0.58 21.77
N ASN A 122 -3.43 -0.37 22.97
CA ASN A 122 -3.53 -1.40 24.01
C ASN A 122 -4.62 -2.43 23.67
N LYS A 123 -4.55 -3.62 24.29
CA LYS A 123 -5.54 -4.67 24.14
C LYS A 123 -6.94 -4.22 24.57
N SER A 124 -7.06 -3.32 25.54
CA SER A 124 -8.35 -2.73 25.96
C SER A 124 -9.06 -1.97 24.83
N ILE A 125 -8.30 -1.46 23.83
CA ILE A 125 -8.83 -0.76 22.66
C ILE A 125 -9.06 -1.73 21.50
N THR A 126 -8.13 -2.68 21.30
CA THR A 126 -8.13 -3.55 20.13
C THR A 126 -8.82 -4.90 20.34
N GLY A 127 -9.12 -5.27 21.59
CA GLY A 127 -9.75 -6.53 21.98
C GLY A 127 -8.85 -7.76 21.86
N GLU A 128 -7.88 -7.76 20.94
CA GLU A 128 -6.98 -8.87 20.69
C GLU A 128 -5.52 -8.40 20.59
N CYS A 129 -4.60 -9.13 21.22
CA CYS A 129 -3.18 -8.80 21.15
C CYS A 129 -2.55 -9.22 19.80
N SER A 130 -1.49 -8.52 19.40
CA SER A 130 -0.76 -8.79 18.15
C SER A 130 -0.25 -10.23 18.06
N ASN A 131 0.28 -10.80 19.14
CA ASN A 131 0.79 -12.18 19.15
C ASN A 131 -0.29 -13.23 18.82
N SER A 132 -1.52 -13.04 19.29
CA SER A 132 -2.66 -13.90 18.94
C SER A 132 -2.95 -13.82 17.43
N LYS A 133 -3.03 -12.61 16.90
CA LYS A 133 -3.26 -12.36 15.46
C LYS A 133 -2.16 -12.98 14.60
N ILE A 134 -0.88 -12.79 14.95
CA ILE A 134 0.27 -13.40 14.29
C ILE A 134 0.20 -14.93 14.36
N GLY A 135 -0.27 -15.48 15.48
CA GLY A 135 -0.51 -16.91 15.64
C GLY A 135 -1.49 -17.48 14.60
N LYS A 136 -2.59 -16.77 14.32
CA LYS A 136 -3.56 -17.15 13.28
C LYS A 136 -2.90 -17.20 11.90
N ILE A 137 -2.06 -16.20 11.57
CA ILE A 137 -1.31 -16.16 10.30
C ILE A 137 -0.26 -17.27 10.22
N SER A 138 0.45 -17.55 11.31
CA SER A 138 1.40 -18.68 11.38
C SER A 138 0.71 -20.02 11.04
N ASN A 139 -0.47 -20.27 11.60
CA ASN A 139 -1.26 -21.46 11.31
C ASN A 139 -1.75 -21.48 9.84
N TYR A 140 -2.18 -20.34 9.32
CA TYR A 140 -2.54 -20.20 7.90
C TYR A 140 -1.33 -20.55 6.98
N LEU A 141 -0.14 -20.05 7.30
CA LEU A 141 1.08 -20.35 6.54
C LEU A 141 1.41 -21.86 6.54
N LYS A 142 1.33 -22.50 7.70
CA LYS A 142 1.56 -23.96 7.83
C LYS A 142 0.56 -24.75 6.98
N LYS A 143 -0.74 -24.42 7.05
CA LYS A 143 -1.80 -25.05 6.26
C LYS A 143 -1.58 -24.89 4.74
N ASN A 144 -1.00 -23.78 4.31
CA ASN A 144 -0.71 -23.50 2.91
C ASN A 144 0.70 -23.91 2.46
N LYS A 145 1.47 -24.61 3.29
CA LYS A 145 2.85 -25.05 3.01
C LYS A 145 3.74 -23.88 2.58
N ALA A 146 3.52 -22.70 3.18
CA ALA A 146 4.29 -21.49 2.92
C ALA A 146 5.18 -21.14 4.11
N ASP A 147 6.34 -20.54 3.83
CA ASP A 147 7.28 -20.14 4.86
C ASP A 147 7.02 -18.71 5.34
N PHE A 148 6.53 -17.86 4.43
CA PHE A 148 6.36 -16.43 4.64
C PHE A 148 5.07 -15.89 4.03
N LEU A 149 4.53 -14.85 4.68
CA LEU A 149 3.53 -13.94 4.12
C LEU A 149 4.14 -12.55 4.03
N PHE A 150 4.05 -11.90 2.86
CA PHE A 150 4.31 -10.48 2.71
C PHE A 150 3.01 -9.69 2.81
N VAL A 151 2.87 -8.93 3.86
CA VAL A 151 1.75 -8.01 4.06
C VAL A 151 2.14 -6.67 3.43
N SER A 152 1.66 -6.42 2.23
CA SER A 152 1.95 -5.22 1.45
C SER A 152 1.03 -4.04 1.80
N ALA A 153 -0.15 -4.32 2.32
CA ALA A 153 -1.15 -3.32 2.69
C ALA A 153 -0.87 -2.74 4.08
N PRO A 154 -0.53 -1.43 4.21
CA PRO A 154 -0.19 -0.81 5.49
C PRO A 154 -1.31 -0.84 6.52
N GLU A 155 -2.58 -0.78 6.09
CA GLU A 155 -3.75 -0.90 6.97
C GLU A 155 -3.85 -2.29 7.60
N ASN A 156 -3.39 -3.33 6.91
CA ASN A 156 -3.31 -4.69 7.44
C ASN A 156 -2.15 -4.81 8.43
N VAL A 157 -1.01 -4.16 8.15
CA VAL A 157 0.10 -4.04 9.12
C VAL A 157 -0.37 -3.33 10.38
N ALA A 158 -1.09 -2.21 10.24
CA ALA A 158 -1.65 -1.45 11.36
C ALA A 158 -2.55 -2.32 12.25
N TRP A 159 -3.43 -3.12 11.63
CA TRP A 159 -4.36 -3.98 12.36
C TRP A 159 -3.66 -5.15 13.05
N ILE A 160 -2.78 -5.87 12.36
CA ILE A 160 -2.18 -7.09 12.92
C ILE A 160 -1.18 -6.80 14.03
N LEU A 161 -0.45 -5.68 13.95
CA LEU A 161 0.51 -5.25 14.96
C LEU A 161 -0.10 -4.33 16.02
N ASN A 162 -1.37 -3.94 15.89
CA ASN A 162 -2.02 -2.94 16.74
C ASN A 162 -1.25 -1.60 16.78
N ILE A 163 -0.70 -1.17 15.67
CA ILE A 163 0.06 0.08 15.55
C ILE A 163 -0.69 1.10 14.69
N ARG A 164 -0.38 2.37 14.88
CA ARG A 164 -0.94 3.48 14.11
C ARG A 164 0.17 4.45 13.73
N GLY A 165 -0.09 5.30 12.73
CA GLY A 165 0.78 6.35 12.27
C GLY A 165 0.00 7.43 11.53
N ALA A 166 0.62 8.56 11.22
CA ALA A 166 0.00 9.68 10.52
C ALA A 166 0.56 9.86 9.09
N ASP A 167 0.85 8.75 8.40
CA ASP A 167 1.44 8.81 7.06
C ASP A 167 0.42 9.02 5.95
N VAL A 168 -0.84 8.66 6.22
CA VAL A 168 -1.96 8.85 5.29
C VAL A 168 -2.85 9.96 5.83
N PRO A 169 -3.19 10.98 5.02
CA PRO A 169 -4.12 12.02 5.43
C PRO A 169 -5.45 11.43 5.89
N ASN A 170 -5.98 11.92 7.02
CA ASN A 170 -7.27 11.53 7.59
C ASN A 170 -7.40 10.04 7.94
N SER A 171 -6.29 9.30 7.99
CA SER A 171 -6.30 7.88 8.35
C SER A 171 -5.06 7.54 9.20
N PRO A 172 -5.24 6.87 10.35
CA PRO A 172 -4.13 6.59 11.26
C PRO A 172 -3.30 5.38 10.79
N ILE A 173 -2.82 5.41 9.55
CA ILE A 173 -2.11 4.31 8.90
C ILE A 173 -0.60 4.59 8.86
N PRO A 174 0.25 3.67 9.39
CA PRO A 174 1.70 3.75 9.27
C PRO A 174 2.17 3.28 7.89
N ASN A 175 2.97 4.08 7.19
CA ASN A 175 3.56 3.63 5.92
C ASN A 175 4.64 2.56 6.18
N SER A 176 4.21 1.33 6.23
CA SER A 176 5.03 0.17 6.54
C SER A 176 4.55 -1.07 5.82
N ARG A 177 5.41 -2.08 5.76
CA ARG A 177 5.12 -3.42 5.23
C ARG A 177 5.58 -4.43 6.28
N LEU A 178 5.13 -5.68 6.16
CA LEU A 178 5.45 -6.69 7.15
C LEU A 178 5.72 -8.04 6.49
N ILE A 179 6.75 -8.74 6.94
CA ILE A 179 6.93 -10.15 6.66
C ILE A 179 6.58 -10.93 7.93
N ILE A 180 5.71 -11.93 7.80
CA ILE A 180 5.36 -12.85 8.87
C ILE A 180 5.85 -14.25 8.48
N THR A 181 6.52 -14.93 9.40
CA THR A 181 7.02 -16.28 9.17
C THR A 181 6.08 -17.34 9.75
N LYS A 182 6.15 -18.58 9.24
CA LYS A 182 5.44 -19.74 9.80
C LYS A 182 5.79 -20.05 11.27
N ASN A 183 6.89 -19.49 11.78
CA ASN A 183 7.36 -19.66 13.17
C ASN A 183 7.02 -18.42 14.04
N LYS A 184 6.04 -17.62 13.66
CA LYS A 184 5.58 -16.40 14.37
C LYS A 184 6.62 -15.28 14.47
N LYS A 185 7.78 -15.35 13.79
CA LYS A 185 8.71 -14.25 13.70
C LYS A 185 8.20 -13.21 12.70
N ILE A 186 8.51 -11.97 12.95
CA ILE A 186 8.11 -10.83 12.09
C ILE A 186 9.32 -10.02 11.66
N ILE A 187 9.18 -9.34 10.52
CA ILE A 187 10.10 -8.29 10.07
C ILE A 187 9.26 -7.12 9.60
N LEU A 188 9.28 -6.04 10.36
CA LEU A 188 8.63 -4.79 10.00
C LEU A 188 9.53 -4.01 9.04
N ILE A 189 9.00 -3.62 7.89
CA ILE A 189 9.68 -2.77 6.91
C ILE A 189 9.12 -1.36 7.08
N GLY A 190 9.94 -0.45 7.58
CA GLY A 190 9.53 0.93 7.85
C GLY A 190 10.72 1.82 8.18
N LYS A 191 10.51 3.15 8.14
CA LYS A 191 11.55 4.10 8.53
C LYS A 191 11.87 3.96 10.01
N ILE A 192 13.14 3.67 10.33
CA ILE A 192 13.62 3.42 11.71
C ILE A 192 13.25 4.58 12.64
N GLN A 193 13.38 5.82 12.17
CA GLN A 193 13.06 7.02 12.95
C GLN A 193 11.61 7.06 13.43
N LYS A 194 10.65 6.61 12.58
CA LYS A 194 9.22 6.55 12.92
C LYS A 194 8.89 5.47 13.95
N CYS A 195 9.69 4.41 13.99
CA CYS A 195 9.47 3.26 14.87
C CYS A 195 10.09 3.42 16.26
N LYS A 196 10.75 4.53 16.59
CA LYS A 196 11.44 4.73 17.88
C LYS A 196 10.55 4.45 19.09
N ASN A 197 9.30 4.91 19.08
CA ASN A 197 8.36 4.66 20.19
C ASN A 197 7.97 3.18 20.30
N LEU A 198 7.84 2.49 19.18
CA LEU A 198 7.52 1.06 19.18
C LEU A 198 8.65 0.24 19.78
N ILE A 199 9.90 0.62 19.49
CA ILE A 199 11.11 -0.02 20.07
C ILE A 199 11.19 0.30 21.57
N LYS A 200 11.05 1.58 21.98
CA LYS A 200 11.08 2.00 23.38
C LYS A 200 10.04 1.27 24.24
N LYS A 201 8.87 0.98 23.68
CA LYS A 201 7.77 0.26 24.36
C LYS A 201 7.83 -1.27 24.20
N ASN A 202 8.91 -1.82 23.62
CA ASN A 202 9.08 -3.24 23.33
C ASN A 202 7.94 -3.86 22.51
N ILE A 203 7.24 -3.07 21.67
CA ILE A 203 6.23 -3.56 20.73
C ILE A 203 6.89 -4.28 19.56
N ILE A 204 8.01 -3.74 19.07
CA ILE A 204 8.86 -4.30 18.02
C ILE A 204 10.30 -4.29 18.55
N LYS A 205 11.02 -5.38 18.37
CA LYS A 205 12.44 -5.44 18.68
C LYS A 205 13.26 -4.77 17.56
N PHE A 206 14.40 -4.23 17.90
CA PHE A 206 15.27 -3.57 16.90
C PHE A 206 15.68 -4.50 15.74
N ASN A 207 15.92 -5.78 16.03
CA ASN A 207 16.25 -6.79 15.02
C ASN A 207 15.04 -7.29 14.20
N GLU A 208 13.83 -6.91 14.56
CA GLU A 208 12.59 -7.15 13.81
C GLU A 208 12.23 -5.99 12.88
N LEU A 209 13.03 -4.92 12.88
CA LEU A 209 12.80 -3.72 12.06
C LEU A 209 13.90 -3.57 11.02
N ILE A 210 13.50 -3.30 9.78
CA ILE A 210 14.42 -2.96 8.70
C ILE A 210 14.00 -1.68 7.98
N ASP A 211 14.99 -0.90 7.54
CA ASP A 211 14.76 0.21 6.61
C ASP A 211 14.33 -0.36 5.24
N PRO A 212 13.36 0.26 4.53
CA PRO A 212 12.90 -0.21 3.23
C PRO A 212 14.03 -0.43 2.21
N ARG A 213 15.11 0.35 2.26
CA ARG A 213 16.28 0.21 1.39
C ARG A 213 17.03 -1.11 1.59
N LYS A 214 16.90 -1.75 2.76
CA LYS A 214 17.51 -3.04 3.10
C LYS A 214 16.64 -4.25 2.69
N PHE A 215 15.45 -4.03 2.12
CA PHE A 215 14.51 -5.09 1.80
C PHE A 215 15.13 -6.18 0.92
N LYS A 216 15.80 -5.81 -0.19
CA LYS A 216 16.47 -6.76 -1.10
C LYS A 216 17.44 -7.67 -0.35
N ASN A 217 18.33 -7.09 0.45
CA ASN A 217 19.32 -7.85 1.21
C ASN A 217 18.65 -8.76 2.25
N THR A 218 17.59 -8.29 2.88
CA THR A 218 16.80 -9.10 3.81
C THR A 218 16.21 -10.31 3.11
N ILE A 219 15.56 -10.13 1.96
CA ILE A 219 14.99 -11.22 1.17
C ILE A 219 16.07 -12.25 0.81
N LEU A 220 17.24 -11.81 0.36
CA LEU A 220 18.33 -12.71 -0.03
C LEU A 220 18.90 -13.52 1.16
N ASN A 221 18.78 -13.03 2.39
CA ASN A 221 19.26 -13.70 3.61
C ASN A 221 18.21 -14.60 4.28
N LEU A 222 16.92 -14.49 3.96
CA LEU A 222 15.89 -15.37 4.50
C LEU A 222 16.09 -16.82 4.02
N ARG A 223 15.76 -17.80 4.87
CA ARG A 223 15.82 -19.23 4.54
C ARG A 223 14.42 -19.82 4.44
N GLY A 224 14.07 -20.35 3.30
CA GLY A 224 12.75 -20.94 3.00
C GLY A 224 12.59 -21.18 1.51
N LYS A 225 11.37 -21.58 1.09
CA LYS A 225 11.05 -21.90 -0.32
C LYS A 225 9.90 -21.07 -0.85
N ASN A 226 8.82 -20.94 -0.07
CA ASN A 226 7.53 -20.43 -0.54
C ASN A 226 7.16 -19.15 0.16
N PHE A 227 6.76 -18.15 -0.61
CA PHE A 227 6.33 -16.83 -0.14
C PHE A 227 4.92 -16.53 -0.64
N ILE A 228 3.97 -16.26 0.26
CA ILE A 228 2.63 -15.78 -0.10
C ILE A 228 2.66 -14.26 -0.27
N ILE A 229 2.09 -13.78 -1.37
CA ILE A 229 1.82 -12.37 -1.62
C ILE A 229 0.38 -12.17 -2.09
N ASP A 230 -0.19 -11.01 -1.82
CA ASP A 230 -1.47 -10.60 -2.40
C ASP A 230 -1.23 -9.86 -3.72
N LYS A 231 -1.74 -10.43 -4.82
CA LYS A 231 -1.62 -9.85 -6.17
C LYS A 231 -2.35 -8.51 -6.35
N LYS A 232 -3.31 -8.19 -5.45
CA LYS A 232 -4.09 -6.94 -5.50
C LYS A 232 -3.36 -5.77 -4.84
N SER A 233 -2.50 -6.02 -3.85
CA SER A 233 -1.82 -4.99 -3.06
C SER A 233 -0.29 -5.02 -3.16
N CYS A 234 0.33 -6.14 -3.57
CA CYS A 234 1.77 -6.24 -3.72
C CYS A 234 2.24 -5.57 -5.01
N SER A 235 3.06 -4.52 -4.89
CA SER A 235 3.62 -3.85 -6.07
C SER A 235 4.61 -4.74 -6.81
N ILE A 236 4.78 -4.46 -8.10
CA ILE A 236 5.76 -5.13 -8.97
C ILE A 236 7.15 -5.11 -8.36
N PHE A 237 7.54 -3.96 -7.79
CA PHE A 237 8.84 -3.80 -7.13
C PHE A 237 9.09 -4.84 -6.03
N TYR A 238 8.15 -5.01 -5.11
CA TYR A 238 8.30 -6.00 -4.03
C TYR A 238 8.15 -7.43 -4.55
N GLU A 239 7.21 -7.69 -5.45
CA GLU A 239 7.03 -9.02 -6.06
C GLU A 239 8.31 -9.49 -6.76
N ASP A 240 8.97 -8.62 -7.54
CA ASP A 240 10.19 -8.97 -8.26
C ASP A 240 11.39 -9.22 -7.33
N LEU A 241 11.52 -8.42 -6.26
CA LEU A 241 12.55 -8.66 -5.26
C LEU A 241 12.36 -10.00 -4.54
N ILE A 242 11.13 -10.38 -4.23
CA ILE A 242 10.82 -11.68 -3.60
C ILE A 242 11.11 -12.83 -4.57
N LYS A 243 10.77 -12.68 -5.86
CA LYS A 243 11.04 -13.66 -6.92
C LYS A 243 12.52 -13.98 -7.12
N LEU A 244 13.42 -13.10 -6.73
CA LEU A 244 14.86 -13.37 -6.85
C LEU A 244 15.29 -14.65 -6.10
N LYS A 245 14.53 -15.06 -5.08
CA LYS A 245 14.92 -16.19 -4.23
C LYS A 245 13.79 -17.17 -3.95
N PHE A 246 12.53 -16.74 -3.96
CA PHE A 246 11.41 -17.53 -3.48
C PHE A 246 10.41 -17.86 -4.59
N LYS A 247 9.79 -19.05 -4.47
CA LYS A 247 8.58 -19.37 -5.21
C LYS A 247 7.41 -18.58 -4.63
N ILE A 248 6.74 -17.81 -5.47
CA ILE A 248 5.59 -16.99 -5.07
C ILE A 248 4.31 -17.82 -5.17
N ILE A 249 3.50 -17.73 -4.12
CA ILE A 249 2.12 -18.21 -4.06
C ILE A 249 1.22 -16.99 -4.01
N LYS A 250 0.47 -16.74 -5.07
CA LYS A 250 -0.48 -15.60 -5.14
C LYS A 250 -1.79 -15.98 -4.46
N LYS A 251 -2.07 -15.37 -3.32
CA LYS A 251 -3.32 -15.52 -2.54
C LYS A 251 -3.74 -14.17 -1.99
N GLU A 252 -5.02 -13.99 -1.78
CA GLU A 252 -5.51 -12.82 -1.05
C GLU A 252 -4.93 -12.80 0.36
N ASP A 253 -4.57 -11.60 0.85
CA ASP A 253 -4.04 -11.43 2.20
C ASP A 253 -5.10 -11.88 3.23
N PRO A 254 -4.83 -12.94 4.02
CA PRO A 254 -5.78 -13.47 4.98
C PRO A 254 -6.17 -12.47 6.07
N ILE A 255 -5.40 -11.41 6.25
CA ILE A 255 -5.67 -10.36 7.23
C ILE A 255 -6.94 -9.59 6.86
N TYR A 256 -7.28 -9.43 5.58
CA TYR A 256 -8.55 -8.81 5.18
C TYR A 256 -9.75 -9.55 5.75
N TYR A 257 -9.76 -10.87 5.64
CA TYR A 257 -10.82 -11.70 6.22
C TYR A 257 -10.83 -11.62 7.77
N LEU A 258 -9.67 -11.78 8.40
CA LEU A 258 -9.57 -11.72 9.86
C LEU A 258 -10.03 -10.37 10.43
N LYS A 259 -9.68 -9.27 9.74
CA LYS A 259 -10.07 -7.90 10.12
C LYS A 259 -11.55 -7.62 9.88
N SER A 260 -12.19 -8.30 8.92
CA SER A 260 -13.61 -8.11 8.62
C SER A 260 -14.51 -8.62 9.74
N ILE A 261 -14.08 -9.63 10.48
CA ILE A 261 -14.81 -10.19 11.64
C ILE A 261 -14.37 -9.43 12.89
N LYS A 262 -15.26 -8.55 13.39
CA LYS A 262 -14.98 -7.70 14.54
C LYS A 262 -15.13 -8.49 15.84
N ASN A 263 -14.20 -8.29 16.78
CA ASN A 263 -14.38 -8.77 18.14
C ASN A 263 -15.31 -7.84 18.95
N GLN A 264 -15.74 -8.27 20.14
CA GLN A 264 -16.72 -7.52 20.94
C GLN A 264 -16.23 -6.11 21.32
N THR A 265 -14.94 -5.93 21.57
CA THR A 265 -14.37 -4.63 21.90
C THR A 265 -14.44 -3.69 20.69
N GLU A 266 -14.08 -4.17 19.48
CA GLU A 266 -14.21 -3.41 18.24
C GLU A 266 -15.68 -3.03 17.96
N ILE A 267 -16.62 -3.94 18.17
CA ILE A 267 -18.07 -3.68 18.02
C ILE A 267 -18.51 -2.57 18.99
N ASN A 268 -18.16 -2.67 20.27
CA ASN A 268 -18.54 -1.69 21.28
C ASN A 268 -17.98 -0.29 20.98
N HIS A 269 -16.74 -0.21 20.48
CA HIS A 269 -16.14 1.07 20.06
C HIS A 269 -16.83 1.64 18.82
N MET A 270 -17.18 0.81 17.84
CA MET A 270 -17.94 1.26 16.66
C MET A 270 -19.29 1.84 17.05
N ILE A 271 -20.06 1.16 17.95
CA ILE A 271 -21.34 1.66 18.43
C ILE A 271 -21.18 3.03 19.10
N LYS A 272 -20.18 3.18 19.99
CA LYS A 272 -19.91 4.47 20.64
C LYS A 272 -19.54 5.58 19.65
N SER A 273 -18.69 5.29 18.66
CA SER A 273 -18.30 6.25 17.62
C SER A 273 -19.52 6.71 16.82
N HIS A 274 -20.37 5.78 16.39
CA HIS A 274 -21.58 6.13 15.63
C HIS A 274 -22.57 6.96 16.43
N ILE A 275 -22.70 6.71 17.76
CA ILE A 275 -23.53 7.57 18.64
C ILE A 275 -22.95 9.00 18.66
N SER A 276 -21.61 9.12 18.83
CA SER A 276 -20.96 10.45 18.86
C SER A 276 -21.09 11.19 17.53
N ASP A 277 -20.92 10.48 16.42
CA ASP A 277 -21.07 11.05 15.07
C ASP A 277 -22.51 11.50 14.82
N GLY A 278 -23.52 10.70 15.24
CA GLY A 278 -24.92 11.04 15.12
C GLY A 278 -25.35 12.24 15.95
N VAL A 279 -24.69 12.48 17.08
CA VAL A 279 -24.93 13.70 17.90
C VAL A 279 -24.30 14.94 17.24
N ALA A 280 -23.22 14.78 16.49
CA ALA A 280 -22.53 15.88 15.82
C ALA A 280 -23.22 16.36 14.53
N LEU A 281 -24.06 15.51 13.91
CA LEU A 281 -24.86 15.83 12.73
C LEU A 281 -26.15 16.56 13.12
#